data_a7c0384f818b998f5b069780e271a935
#
_entry.id   a7c0384f818b998f5b069780e271a935
#
_cell.length_a   1.000
_cell.length_b   1.000
_cell.length_c   1.000
_cell.angle_alpha   90.00
_cell.angle_beta   90.00
_cell.angle_gamma   90.00
#
_symmetry.space_group_name_H-M   'P 1'
#
loop_
_entity.id
_entity.type
_entity.pdbx_description
1 polymer ?
#
loop_
_entity_poly.entity_id
_entity_poly.type
_entity_poly.pdbx_seq_one_letter_code
_entity_poly.pdbx_strand_id
1 'polypeptide(L)'
;TYANYENGYFSPEGGFHAYAEFNEGTGTLTFRRGLSKPAGAYDLNEGNATPEWRKEKEPEHNNDEFIVPGVKIDISNVVFDASFANARPTSCYKWFDMCTSLTEIEGIENLNTEKVTNMGSMFSGCHVLNPLDVSNFDTQNVEDMSEMFVSCMKLKSLNVSNFDTQKVKNMSSMFYNCN
;
A
#
# COMPACT_ATOMS: atom_id res chain seq x y z
N THR A 1 13.39 -1.68 -31.97
CA THR A 1 12.45 -1.92 -30.86
C THR A 1 12.87 -3.20 -30.18
N TYR A 2 13.41 -3.11 -28.99
CA TYR A 2 13.86 -4.29 -28.23
C TYR A 2 12.70 -4.76 -27.35
N ALA A 3 12.25 -6.00 -27.58
CA ALA A 3 11.32 -6.66 -26.67
C ALA A 3 12.09 -7.05 -25.40
N ASN A 4 11.64 -6.61 -24.25
CA ASN A 4 12.12 -7.09 -22.96
C ASN A 4 11.48 -8.45 -22.66
N TYR A 5 12.32 -9.45 -22.37
CA TYR A 5 11.90 -10.74 -21.89
C TYR A 5 11.83 -10.71 -20.37
N GLU A 6 10.64 -10.69 -19.80
CA GLU A 6 10.44 -10.99 -18.38
C GLU A 6 9.59 -12.27 -18.27
N ASN A 7 10.11 -13.26 -17.56
CA ASN A 7 9.42 -14.54 -17.28
C ASN A 7 8.90 -15.30 -18.51
N GLY A 8 9.62 -15.25 -19.66
CA GLY A 8 9.25 -16.01 -20.84
C GLY A 8 8.11 -15.45 -21.69
N TYR A 9 7.61 -14.26 -21.39
CA TYR A 9 6.58 -13.59 -22.19
C TYR A 9 7.17 -12.40 -22.94
N PHE A 10 6.70 -12.19 -24.19
CA PHE A 10 6.95 -10.97 -24.93
C PHE A 10 6.24 -9.80 -24.26
N SER A 11 7.00 -8.83 -23.75
CA SER A 11 6.43 -7.53 -23.36
C SER A 11 6.40 -6.65 -24.61
N PRO A 12 5.21 -6.22 -25.10
CA PRO A 12 5.13 -5.13 -26.07
C PRO A 12 5.71 -3.86 -25.45
N GLU A 13 6.08 -2.89 -26.27
CA GLU A 13 6.64 -1.61 -25.83
C GLU A 13 5.87 -1.03 -24.65
N GLY A 14 6.53 -0.97 -23.46
CA GLY A 14 5.90 -0.47 -22.23
C GLY A 14 6.07 -1.35 -21.00
N GLY A 15 6.38 -2.64 -21.16
CA GLY A 15 6.57 -3.56 -20.02
C GLY A 15 5.30 -3.81 -19.19
N PHE A 16 5.45 -4.54 -18.10
CA PHE A 16 4.35 -4.77 -17.15
C PHE A 16 4.23 -3.59 -16.17
N HIS A 17 3.00 -3.15 -15.93
CA HIS A 17 2.66 -2.09 -14.98
C HIS A 17 2.12 -2.70 -13.69
N ALA A 18 2.63 -2.25 -12.55
CA ALA A 18 2.03 -2.51 -11.25
C ALA A 18 1.12 -1.33 -10.90
N TYR A 19 -0.10 -1.61 -10.46
CA TYR A 19 -1.13 -0.60 -10.20
C TYR A 19 -2.11 -1.06 -9.11
N ALA A 20 -2.94 -0.16 -8.62
CA ALA A 20 -4.04 -0.45 -7.71
C ALA A 20 -5.37 0.01 -8.32
N GLU A 21 -6.42 -0.78 -8.11
CA GLU A 21 -7.80 -0.51 -8.51
C GLU A 21 -8.71 -0.45 -7.28
N PHE A 22 -9.58 0.54 -7.21
CA PHE A 22 -10.55 0.65 -6.12
C PHE A 22 -11.96 0.41 -6.62
N ASN A 23 -12.67 -0.50 -5.96
CA ASN A 23 -14.08 -0.75 -6.19
C ASN A 23 -14.91 -0.08 -5.09
N GLU A 24 -15.59 1.02 -5.42
CA GLU A 24 -16.40 1.80 -4.47
C GLU A 24 -17.59 0.97 -3.92
N GLY A 25 -18.16 0.04 -4.71
CA GLY A 25 -19.30 -0.77 -4.30
C GLY A 25 -18.95 -1.79 -3.21
N THR A 26 -17.70 -2.21 -3.12
CA THR A 26 -17.22 -3.20 -2.13
C THR A 26 -16.23 -2.63 -1.13
N GLY A 27 -15.76 -1.39 -1.31
CA GLY A 27 -14.69 -0.80 -0.50
C GLY A 27 -13.34 -1.52 -0.65
N THR A 28 -13.13 -2.24 -1.78
CA THR A 28 -11.95 -3.09 -1.98
C THR A 28 -10.89 -2.40 -2.84
N LEU A 29 -9.67 -2.30 -2.33
CA LEU A 29 -8.48 -1.90 -3.09
C LEU A 29 -7.72 -3.15 -3.53
N THR A 30 -7.58 -3.35 -4.84
CA THR A 30 -6.88 -4.51 -5.42
C THR A 30 -5.59 -4.09 -6.09
N PHE A 31 -4.49 -4.70 -5.70
CA PHE A 31 -3.17 -4.51 -6.32
C PHE A 31 -2.94 -5.57 -7.39
N ARG A 32 -2.53 -5.13 -8.60
CA ARG A 32 -2.31 -5.98 -9.77
C ARG A 32 -1.06 -5.59 -10.54
N ARG A 33 -0.62 -6.52 -11.39
CA ARG A 33 0.42 -6.26 -12.40
C ARG A 33 -0.03 -6.82 -13.74
N GLY A 34 0.00 -6.00 -14.79
CA GLY A 34 -0.48 -6.38 -16.12
C GLY A 34 0.25 -5.64 -17.24
N LEU A 35 -0.02 -6.04 -18.50
CA LEU A 35 0.57 -5.43 -19.69
C LEU A 35 0.07 -3.99 -19.92
N SER A 36 -1.04 -3.61 -19.32
CA SER A 36 -1.58 -2.25 -19.34
C SER A 36 -2.26 -1.94 -18.02
N LYS A 37 -2.22 -0.68 -17.62
CA LYS A 37 -3.00 -0.16 -16.49
C LYS A 37 -4.39 0.25 -17.00
N PRO A 38 -5.47 -0.27 -16.39
CA PRO A 38 -6.83 0.14 -16.74
C PRO A 38 -7.06 1.64 -16.50
N ALA A 39 -8.01 2.23 -17.23
CA ALA A 39 -8.44 3.59 -16.96
C ALA A 39 -9.02 3.71 -15.54
N GLY A 40 -8.61 4.72 -14.80
CA GLY A 40 -9.01 4.93 -13.41
C GLY A 40 -8.23 4.15 -12.36
N ALA A 41 -7.33 3.22 -12.75
CA ALA A 41 -6.41 2.60 -11.81
C ALA A 41 -5.27 3.56 -11.41
N TYR A 42 -4.79 3.41 -10.18
CA TYR A 42 -3.76 4.25 -9.59
C TYR A 42 -2.36 3.69 -9.85
N ASP A 43 -1.40 4.55 -10.11
CA ASP A 43 0.02 4.19 -10.11
C ASP A 43 0.52 4.02 -8.66
N LEU A 44 1.53 3.15 -8.47
CA LEU A 44 2.19 3.05 -7.18
C LEU A 44 3.01 4.32 -6.90
N ASN A 45 3.05 4.72 -5.65
CA ASN A 45 3.86 5.87 -5.24
C ASN A 45 5.34 5.51 -5.15
N GLU A 46 6.18 6.53 -5.20
CA GLU A 46 7.63 6.45 -5.00
C GLU A 46 8.07 7.31 -3.80
N GLY A 47 9.12 6.87 -3.13
CA GLY A 47 9.72 7.60 -2.01
C GLY A 47 8.70 7.95 -0.92
N ASN A 48 8.60 9.25 -0.60
CA ASN A 48 7.71 9.79 0.43
C ASN A 48 6.40 10.38 -0.15
N ALA A 49 6.07 10.10 -1.40
CA ALA A 49 4.83 10.58 -1.99
C ALA A 49 3.63 9.83 -1.39
N THR A 50 2.60 10.55 -0.98
CA THR A 50 1.33 9.94 -0.59
C THR A 50 0.68 9.32 -1.83
N PRO A 51 0.28 8.02 -1.78
CA PRO A 51 -0.35 7.38 -2.91
C PRO A 51 -1.67 8.04 -3.29
N GLU A 52 -2.01 8.04 -4.58
CA GLU A 52 -3.20 8.74 -5.10
C GLU A 52 -4.49 8.29 -4.42
N TRP A 53 -4.63 7.00 -4.11
CA TRP A 53 -5.81 6.47 -3.41
C TRP A 53 -5.91 6.90 -1.93
N ARG A 54 -4.89 7.58 -1.39
CA ARG A 54 -4.90 8.14 -0.02
C ARG A 54 -4.98 9.66 -0.02
N LYS A 55 -4.91 10.32 -1.19
CA LYS A 55 -5.15 11.76 -1.29
C LYS A 55 -6.62 12.07 -1.07
N GLU A 56 -6.89 13.20 -0.44
CA GLU A 56 -8.25 13.73 -0.38
C GLU A 56 -8.68 14.10 -1.80
N LYS A 57 -9.88 13.67 -2.21
CA LYS A 57 -10.47 14.18 -3.45
C LYS A 57 -10.70 15.68 -3.26
N GLU A 58 -10.24 16.50 -4.21
CA GLU A 58 -10.57 17.92 -4.22
C GLU A 58 -12.10 18.08 -4.11
N PRO A 59 -12.59 19.02 -3.29
CA PRO A 59 -14.03 19.26 -3.19
C PRO A 59 -14.55 19.61 -4.58
N GLU A 60 -15.58 18.90 -5.05
CA GLU A 60 -16.28 19.28 -6.27
C GLU A 60 -16.87 20.67 -6.05
N HIS A 61 -16.41 21.65 -6.82
CA HIS A 61 -16.94 23.00 -6.82
C HIS A 61 -18.35 22.98 -7.45
N ASN A 62 -19.35 22.73 -6.63
CA ASN A 62 -20.70 23.18 -6.94
C ASN A 62 -20.80 24.66 -6.56
N ASN A 63 -21.35 25.47 -7.46
CA ASN A 63 -21.48 26.92 -7.32
C ASN A 63 -22.28 27.40 -6.10
N ASP A 64 -22.63 26.52 -5.17
CA ASP A 64 -23.34 26.83 -3.92
C ASP A 64 -22.43 26.48 -2.73
N GLU A 65 -21.85 27.45 -2.19
CA GLU A 65 -21.30 27.82 -0.86
C GLU A 65 -21.05 26.73 0.23
N PHE A 66 -21.03 25.43 -0.06
CA PHE A 66 -20.66 24.40 0.90
C PHE A 66 -19.43 23.63 0.43
N ILE A 67 -18.28 23.98 0.99
CA ILE A 67 -17.04 23.17 0.82
C ILE A 67 -17.25 21.87 1.58
N VAL A 68 -17.57 20.81 0.89
CA VAL A 68 -17.51 19.46 1.46
C VAL A 68 -16.04 19.09 1.58
N PRO A 69 -15.50 18.75 2.78
CA PRO A 69 -14.14 18.25 2.92
C PRO A 69 -13.93 17.08 1.96
N GLY A 70 -12.79 17.06 1.27
CA GLY A 70 -12.45 15.99 0.33
C GLY A 70 -12.58 14.61 1.01
N VAL A 71 -13.38 13.72 0.41
CA VAL A 71 -13.63 12.40 0.98
C VAL A 71 -12.45 11.50 0.62
N LYS A 72 -11.71 11.01 1.62
CA LYS A 72 -10.77 9.90 1.44
C LYS A 72 -11.54 8.65 1.03
N ILE A 73 -10.95 7.84 0.15
CA ILE A 73 -11.51 6.53 -0.21
C ILE A 73 -11.59 5.68 1.06
N ASP A 74 -12.79 5.17 1.38
CA ASP A 74 -12.99 4.26 2.51
C ASP A 74 -12.63 2.83 2.08
N ILE A 75 -11.42 2.40 2.43
CA ILE A 75 -10.91 1.08 2.11
C ILE A 75 -11.23 0.16 3.29
N SER A 76 -12.10 -0.82 3.05
CA SER A 76 -12.49 -1.84 4.03
C SER A 76 -11.79 -3.18 3.81
N ASN A 77 -11.38 -3.47 2.58
CA ASN A 77 -10.67 -4.68 2.20
C ASN A 77 -9.52 -4.36 1.24
N VAL A 78 -8.45 -5.16 1.32
CA VAL A 78 -7.31 -5.08 0.40
C VAL A 78 -7.04 -6.47 -0.17
N VAL A 79 -6.75 -6.55 -1.47
CA VAL A 79 -6.36 -7.78 -2.16
C VAL A 79 -5.06 -7.54 -2.92
N PHE A 80 -4.05 -8.34 -2.63
CA PHE A 80 -2.86 -8.47 -3.49
C PHE A 80 -3.08 -9.65 -4.42
N ASP A 81 -3.52 -9.38 -5.66
CA ASP A 81 -3.73 -10.40 -6.68
C ASP A 81 -2.43 -11.17 -6.98
N ALA A 82 -2.52 -12.44 -7.35
CA ALA A 82 -1.33 -13.26 -7.65
C ALA A 82 -0.42 -12.66 -8.73
N SER A 83 -0.97 -11.85 -9.65
CA SER A 83 -0.18 -11.14 -10.66
C SER A 83 0.79 -10.13 -10.04
N PHE A 84 0.48 -9.62 -8.82
CA PHE A 84 1.32 -8.65 -8.11
C PHE A 84 2.61 -9.26 -7.55
N ALA A 85 2.73 -10.57 -7.42
CA ALA A 85 3.91 -11.25 -6.86
C ALA A 85 5.23 -10.91 -7.59
N ASN A 86 5.14 -10.50 -8.87
CA ASN A 86 6.29 -10.03 -9.65
C ASN A 86 6.47 -8.49 -9.67
N ALA A 87 5.62 -7.75 -8.98
CA ALA A 87 5.82 -6.32 -8.77
C ALA A 87 6.99 -6.08 -7.80
N ARG A 88 7.67 -4.97 -7.98
CA ARG A 88 8.81 -4.56 -7.14
C ARG A 88 8.63 -3.10 -6.74
N PRO A 89 7.67 -2.82 -5.85
CA PRO A 89 7.48 -1.46 -5.37
C PRO A 89 8.74 -0.96 -4.66
N THR A 90 9.02 0.31 -4.79
CA THR A 90 10.14 0.97 -4.10
C THR A 90 9.70 1.66 -2.82
N SER A 91 8.38 1.87 -2.65
CA SER A 91 7.78 2.50 -1.48
C SER A 91 6.44 1.86 -1.16
N CYS A 92 6.18 1.66 0.13
CA CYS A 92 4.86 1.35 0.70
C CYS A 92 4.39 2.49 1.63
N TYR A 93 5.02 3.68 1.53
CA TYR A 93 4.69 4.82 2.37
C TYR A 93 3.21 5.17 2.29
N LYS A 94 2.53 5.17 3.45
CA LYS A 94 1.12 5.52 3.61
C LYS A 94 0.13 4.69 2.78
N TRP A 95 0.46 3.48 2.36
CA TRP A 95 -0.44 2.69 1.50
C TRP A 95 -1.83 2.51 2.10
N PHE A 96 -1.92 2.29 3.41
CA PHE A 96 -3.17 2.07 4.14
C PHE A 96 -3.34 3.08 5.30
N ASP A 97 -2.63 4.21 5.25
CA ASP A 97 -2.72 5.25 6.28
C ASP A 97 -4.16 5.71 6.46
N MET A 98 -4.64 5.69 7.73
CA MET A 98 -6.00 6.05 8.11
C MET A 98 -7.11 5.23 7.41
N CYS A 99 -6.82 3.97 7.01
CA CYS A 99 -7.86 3.03 6.59
C CYS A 99 -8.57 2.47 7.84
N THR A 100 -9.40 3.29 8.46
CA THR A 100 -10.04 2.97 9.76
C THR A 100 -11.05 1.82 9.66
N SER A 101 -11.57 1.55 8.47
CA SER A 101 -12.52 0.48 8.15
C SER A 101 -11.83 -0.81 7.64
N LEU A 102 -10.51 -0.80 7.43
CA LEU A 102 -9.77 -1.94 6.90
C LEU A 102 -9.77 -3.10 7.90
N THR A 103 -10.43 -4.19 7.53
CA THR A 103 -10.55 -5.39 8.37
C THR A 103 -9.63 -6.51 7.94
N GLU A 104 -9.34 -6.64 6.63
CA GLU A 104 -8.66 -7.78 6.05
C GLU A 104 -7.75 -7.39 4.90
N ILE A 105 -6.63 -8.10 4.77
CA ILE A 105 -5.72 -8.01 3.63
C ILE A 105 -5.51 -9.44 3.11
N GLU A 106 -6.07 -9.73 1.95
CA GLU A 106 -5.89 -11.00 1.26
C GLU A 106 -4.65 -10.97 0.36
N GLY A 107 -3.93 -12.10 0.28
CA GLY A 107 -2.82 -12.28 -0.65
C GLY A 107 -1.60 -11.41 -0.32
N ILE A 108 -1.42 -10.99 0.94
CA ILE A 108 -0.29 -10.14 1.35
C ILE A 108 1.07 -10.79 1.04
N GLU A 109 1.11 -12.11 0.94
CA GLU A 109 2.29 -12.88 0.50
C GLU A 109 2.72 -12.55 -0.95
N ASN A 110 1.83 -11.98 -1.75
CA ASN A 110 2.12 -11.50 -3.10
C ASN A 110 2.77 -10.10 -3.11
N LEU A 111 2.87 -9.43 -1.96
CA LEU A 111 3.61 -8.18 -1.84
C LEU A 111 5.10 -8.47 -1.64
N ASN A 112 5.89 -8.30 -2.69
CA ASN A 112 7.34 -8.42 -2.60
C ASN A 112 7.96 -7.07 -2.23
N THR A 113 8.59 -7.01 -1.05
CA THR A 113 9.15 -5.78 -0.47
C THR A 113 10.66 -5.63 -0.66
N GLU A 114 11.32 -6.51 -1.43
CA GLU A 114 12.80 -6.53 -1.58
C GLU A 114 13.41 -5.20 -2.05
N LYS A 115 12.64 -4.35 -2.75
CA LYS A 115 13.09 -3.04 -3.25
C LYS A 115 12.55 -1.86 -2.43
N VAL A 116 11.72 -2.14 -1.41
CA VAL A 116 11.10 -1.09 -0.61
C VAL A 116 12.14 -0.43 0.28
N THR A 117 12.18 0.89 0.22
CA THR A 117 13.04 1.72 1.07
C THR A 117 12.24 2.49 2.12
N ASN A 118 10.92 2.67 1.94
CA ASN A 118 10.08 3.39 2.87
C ASN A 118 8.78 2.62 3.15
N MET A 119 8.55 2.29 4.44
CA MET A 119 7.32 1.69 4.97
C MET A 119 6.64 2.61 6.01
N GLY A 120 7.04 3.87 6.08
CA GLY A 120 6.52 4.84 7.05
C GLY A 120 5.00 4.97 6.92
N SER A 121 4.30 4.95 8.06
CA SER A 121 2.84 5.05 8.18
C SER A 121 2.04 4.03 7.34
N MET A 122 2.66 2.91 6.90
CA MET A 122 2.00 1.96 5.97
C MET A 122 0.64 1.50 6.48
N PHE A 123 0.50 1.20 7.76
CA PHE A 123 -0.73 0.74 8.43
C PHE A 123 -1.22 1.71 9.52
N SER A 124 -0.68 2.93 9.56
CA SER A 124 -1.06 3.93 10.57
C SER A 124 -2.58 4.15 10.57
N GLY A 125 -3.20 4.10 11.76
CA GLY A 125 -4.64 4.30 11.90
C GLY A 125 -5.53 3.16 11.37
N CYS A 126 -4.99 1.98 11.08
CA CYS A 126 -5.79 0.79 10.75
C CYS A 126 -6.39 0.20 12.04
N HIS A 127 -7.38 0.88 12.59
CA HIS A 127 -7.91 0.65 13.95
C HIS A 127 -8.50 -0.76 14.15
N VAL A 128 -9.05 -1.37 13.10
CA VAL A 128 -9.78 -2.63 13.17
C VAL A 128 -9.08 -3.80 12.48
N LEU A 129 -7.93 -3.54 11.83
CA LEU A 129 -7.18 -4.55 11.12
C LEU A 129 -6.67 -5.65 12.08
N ASN A 130 -7.09 -6.88 11.83
CA ASN A 130 -6.61 -8.08 12.53
C ASN A 130 -7.26 -9.35 11.93
N PRO A 131 -6.48 -10.38 11.57
CA PRO A 131 -5.02 -10.47 11.73
C PRO A 131 -4.22 -9.71 10.66
N LEU A 132 -2.91 -9.55 10.90
CA LEU A 132 -1.96 -9.08 9.90
C LEU A 132 -0.71 -9.98 9.97
N ASP A 133 -0.35 -10.60 8.85
CA ASP A 133 0.87 -11.37 8.70
C ASP A 133 1.88 -10.59 7.83
N VAL A 134 3.04 -10.28 8.39
CA VAL A 134 4.14 -9.58 7.71
C VAL A 134 5.39 -10.47 7.62
N SER A 135 5.23 -11.77 7.77
CA SER A 135 6.35 -12.74 7.76
C SER A 135 7.08 -12.81 6.41
N ASN A 136 6.41 -12.41 5.31
CA ASN A 136 6.99 -12.34 3.98
C ASN A 136 7.74 -11.01 3.69
N PHE A 137 7.68 -10.02 4.60
CA PHE A 137 8.32 -8.73 4.34
C PHE A 137 9.84 -8.84 4.44
N ASP A 138 10.51 -8.53 3.33
CA ASP A 138 11.95 -8.29 3.27
C ASP A 138 12.22 -6.81 3.57
N THR A 139 12.87 -6.54 4.69
CA THR A 139 13.12 -5.17 5.17
C THR A 139 14.58 -4.74 5.06
N GLN A 140 15.46 -5.57 4.45
CA GLN A 140 16.89 -5.30 4.35
C GLN A 140 17.27 -3.98 3.68
N ASN A 141 16.36 -3.39 2.90
CA ASN A 141 16.56 -2.13 2.19
C ASN A 141 15.76 -0.97 2.79
N VAL A 142 14.94 -1.23 3.83
CA VAL A 142 14.08 -0.20 4.42
C VAL A 142 14.90 0.78 5.26
N GLU A 143 14.69 2.06 4.99
CA GLU A 143 15.31 3.17 5.70
C GLU A 143 14.35 3.88 6.66
N ASP A 144 13.03 3.81 6.40
CA ASP A 144 12.01 4.46 7.22
C ASP A 144 10.86 3.49 7.54
N MET A 145 10.63 3.26 8.85
CA MET A 145 9.51 2.49 9.42
C MET A 145 8.72 3.34 10.44
N SER A 146 8.88 4.68 10.40
CA SER A 146 8.20 5.56 11.35
C SER A 146 6.69 5.38 11.26
N GLU A 147 6.02 5.36 12.41
CA GLU A 147 4.56 5.29 12.51
C GLU A 147 3.91 4.08 11.81
N MET A 148 4.68 3.06 11.41
CA MET A 148 4.20 1.97 10.53
C MET A 148 2.91 1.31 11.05
N PHE A 149 2.75 1.17 12.36
CA PHE A 149 1.61 0.53 13.01
C PHE A 149 0.92 1.45 14.04
N VAL A 150 1.14 2.75 13.99
CA VAL A 150 0.50 3.69 14.92
C VAL A 150 -1.00 3.44 14.98
N SER A 151 -1.55 3.35 16.20
CA SER A 151 -2.98 3.19 16.45
C SER A 151 -3.63 1.96 15.78
N CYS A 152 -2.88 0.88 15.56
CA CYS A 152 -3.43 -0.42 15.17
C CYS A 152 -4.07 -1.11 16.39
N MET A 153 -5.19 -0.58 16.88
CA MET A 153 -5.78 -0.91 18.19
C MET A 153 -6.28 -2.36 18.32
N LYS A 154 -6.57 -3.04 17.21
CA LYS A 154 -7.03 -4.43 17.21
C LYS A 154 -5.91 -5.44 16.94
N LEU A 155 -4.73 -4.97 16.61
CA LEU A 155 -3.58 -5.82 16.30
C LEU A 155 -2.95 -6.37 17.59
N LYS A 156 -3.50 -7.47 18.11
CA LYS A 156 -3.12 -8.05 19.42
C LYS A 156 -1.75 -8.75 19.41
N SER A 157 -1.31 -9.20 18.26
CA SER A 157 -0.02 -9.84 18.08
C SER A 157 0.49 -9.58 16.66
N LEU A 158 1.77 -9.29 16.54
CA LEU A 158 2.44 -9.11 15.28
C LEU A 158 3.83 -9.74 15.37
N ASN A 159 4.13 -10.67 14.46
CA ASN A 159 5.46 -11.26 14.39
C ASN A 159 6.34 -10.42 13.45
N VAL A 160 7.31 -9.72 14.01
CA VAL A 160 8.31 -8.91 13.29
C VAL A 160 9.73 -9.48 13.44
N SER A 161 9.86 -10.76 13.79
CA SER A 161 11.16 -11.38 14.01
C SER A 161 12.03 -11.48 12.75
N ASN A 162 11.42 -11.35 11.57
CA ASN A 162 12.08 -11.32 10.27
C ASN A 162 12.57 -9.92 9.86
N PHE A 163 12.25 -8.87 10.63
CA PHE A 163 12.63 -7.50 10.24
C PHE A 163 14.13 -7.26 10.43
N ASP A 164 14.83 -7.00 9.32
CA ASP A 164 16.19 -6.47 9.33
C ASP A 164 16.14 -4.95 9.44
N THR A 165 16.70 -4.43 10.52
CA THR A 165 16.69 -2.99 10.82
C THR A 165 18.06 -2.32 10.62
N GLN A 166 19.03 -3.01 10.01
CA GLN A 166 20.40 -2.48 9.88
C GLN A 166 20.48 -1.17 9.09
N LYS A 167 19.60 -0.96 8.13
CA LYS A 167 19.55 0.28 7.33
C LYS A 167 18.51 1.28 7.82
N VAL A 168 17.69 0.92 8.81
CA VAL A 168 16.60 1.78 9.28
C VAL A 168 17.15 2.99 10.01
N LYS A 169 16.78 4.17 9.54
CA LYS A 169 17.17 5.48 10.09
C LYS A 169 16.10 6.08 11.00
N ASN A 170 14.84 5.67 10.80
CA ASN A 170 13.71 6.21 11.55
C ASN A 170 12.68 5.10 11.88
N MET A 171 12.44 4.88 13.17
CA MET A 171 11.39 3.98 13.70
C MET A 171 10.53 4.72 14.74
N SER A 172 10.49 6.06 14.69
CA SER A 172 9.74 6.85 15.66
C SER A 172 8.27 6.44 15.66
N SER A 173 7.70 6.27 16.85
CA SER A 173 6.29 5.96 17.06
C SER A 173 5.77 4.70 16.34
N MET A 174 6.66 3.77 15.91
CA MET A 174 6.29 2.61 15.09
C MET A 174 5.09 1.82 15.64
N PHE A 175 4.99 1.66 16.95
CA PHE A 175 3.91 0.93 17.65
C PHE A 175 3.15 1.84 18.65
N TYR A 176 3.18 3.14 18.45
CA TYR A 176 2.50 4.05 19.36
C TYR A 176 0.99 3.80 19.34
N ASN A 177 0.36 3.74 20.53
CA ASN A 177 -1.07 3.53 20.71
C ASN A 177 -1.61 2.20 20.12
N CYS A 178 -0.79 1.13 20.12
CA CYS A 178 -1.22 -0.24 19.87
C CYS A 178 -1.55 -0.88 21.24
N ASN A 179 -2.85 -1.08 21.55
CA ASN A 179 -3.33 -1.58 22.86
C ASN A 179 -3.86 -3.01 22.76
#